data_c1756d1d170013c6daf163fe68976082
#
_entry.id   c1756d1d170013c6daf163fe68976082
#
_cell.length_a   1.000
_cell.length_b   1.000
_cell.length_c   1.000
_cell.angle_alpha   90.00
_cell.angle_beta   90.00
_cell.angle_gamma   90.00
#
_symmetry.space_group_name_H-M   'P 1'
#
loop_
_entity.id
_entity.type
_entity.pdbx_description
1 polymer ?
#
loop_
_entity_poly.entity_id
_entity_poly.type
_entity_poly.pdbx_seq_one_letter_code
_entity_poly.pdbx_strand_id
1 'polypeptide(L)'
;VQVQAYSDDLGADLAGSIAWAQNAEPAESLSAANPGDDTPALADLIDPDAQLDITVHQSFNWWIPEGIEPAPEVAATVQHANETIMPSARVNADGVVAAWWVDAGEKAHIRWVRPEDEDQLMLALARVHATGDLHLGEGSRFAGSFRTQGLLVPVFDLDREKHPDEWAPGLVALAARLDEALAVDAP
;
A
#
# COMPACT_ATOMS: atom_id res chain seq x y z
N VAL A 1 -9.62 -7.75 -6.03
CA VAL A 1 -9.43 -7.60 -7.49
C VAL A 1 -8.00 -7.13 -7.73
N GLN A 2 -7.26 -7.83 -8.58
CA GLN A 2 -5.92 -7.42 -9.00
C GLN A 2 -6.01 -6.83 -10.40
N VAL A 3 -5.63 -5.58 -10.57
CA VAL A 3 -5.63 -4.91 -11.87
C VAL A 3 -4.28 -5.12 -12.53
N GLN A 4 -4.28 -5.67 -13.74
CA GLN A 4 -3.08 -6.02 -14.51
C GLN A 4 -2.59 -4.88 -15.43
N ALA A 5 -3.48 -3.94 -15.79
CA ALA A 5 -3.17 -2.82 -16.66
C ALA A 5 -3.16 -1.51 -15.86
N TYR A 6 -2.22 -0.65 -16.22
CA TYR A 6 -2.20 0.73 -15.73
C TYR A 6 -2.96 1.57 -16.75
N SER A 7 -4.10 2.08 -16.35
CA SER A 7 -4.78 3.16 -17.07
C SER A 7 -4.66 4.46 -16.26
N ASP A 8 -5.02 5.56 -16.89
CA ASP A 8 -5.08 6.87 -16.22
C ASP A 8 -6.28 6.96 -15.24
N ASP A 9 -7.20 5.97 -15.27
CA ASP A 9 -8.37 5.88 -14.40
C ASP A 9 -8.47 4.49 -13.74
N LEU A 10 -7.82 4.36 -12.58
CA LEU A 10 -7.86 3.13 -11.77
C LEU A 10 -9.29 2.81 -11.29
N GLY A 11 -10.13 3.84 -11.08
CA GLY A 11 -11.53 3.65 -10.68
C GLY A 11 -12.34 2.96 -11.78
N ALA A 12 -12.16 3.38 -13.02
CA ALA A 12 -12.80 2.75 -14.17
C ALA A 12 -12.29 1.31 -14.39
N ASP A 13 -10.98 1.06 -14.23
CA ASP A 13 -10.41 -0.29 -14.34
C ASP A 13 -10.98 -1.25 -13.28
N LEU A 14 -11.10 -0.78 -12.04
CA LEU A 14 -11.72 -1.54 -10.96
C LEU A 14 -13.21 -1.80 -11.23
N ALA A 15 -13.94 -0.79 -11.66
CA ALA A 15 -15.35 -0.91 -12.00
C ALA A 15 -15.58 -1.93 -13.13
N GLY A 16 -14.80 -1.85 -14.20
CA GLY A 16 -14.83 -2.82 -15.30
C GLY A 16 -14.52 -4.23 -14.85
N SER A 17 -13.52 -4.40 -13.98
CA SER A 17 -13.16 -5.71 -13.42
C SER A 17 -14.26 -6.29 -12.53
N ILE A 18 -14.90 -5.47 -11.69
CA ILE A 18 -16.03 -5.89 -10.84
C ILE A 18 -17.24 -6.27 -11.70
N ALA A 19 -17.61 -5.43 -12.67
CA ALA A 19 -18.73 -5.68 -13.56
C ALA A 19 -18.53 -6.99 -14.38
N TRP A 20 -17.30 -7.23 -14.84
CA TRP A 20 -16.95 -8.50 -15.48
C TRP A 20 -17.10 -9.67 -14.51
N ALA A 21 -16.56 -9.58 -13.30
CA ALA A 21 -16.59 -10.67 -12.32
C ALA A 21 -18.02 -11.06 -11.88
N GLN A 22 -18.96 -10.11 -11.88
CA GLN A 22 -20.39 -10.40 -11.59
C GLN A 22 -21.05 -11.31 -12.62
N ASN A 23 -20.51 -11.39 -13.84
CA ASN A 23 -21.08 -12.15 -14.95
C ASN A 23 -20.19 -13.30 -15.42
N ALA A 24 -18.99 -13.44 -14.87
CA ALA A 24 -18.04 -14.48 -15.26
C ALA A 24 -18.44 -15.85 -14.73
N GLU A 25 -18.20 -16.88 -15.55
CA GLU A 25 -18.36 -18.27 -15.13
C GLU A 25 -17.17 -18.70 -14.25
N PRO A 26 -17.35 -19.71 -13.35
CA PRO A 26 -16.26 -20.23 -12.56
C PRO A 26 -15.06 -20.66 -13.41
N ALA A 27 -13.86 -20.27 -12.98
CA ALA A 27 -12.58 -20.50 -13.67
C ALA A 27 -12.32 -19.65 -14.93
N GLU A 28 -13.17 -18.74 -15.30
CA GLU A 28 -12.83 -17.72 -16.29
C GLU A 28 -11.79 -16.74 -15.71
N SER A 29 -10.96 -16.17 -16.57
CA SER A 29 -9.95 -15.20 -16.19
C SER A 29 -10.01 -13.95 -17.06
N LEU A 30 -9.91 -12.79 -16.44
CA LEU A 30 -9.78 -11.50 -17.10
C LEU A 30 -8.31 -11.14 -17.22
N SER A 31 -7.79 -11.01 -18.43
CA SER A 31 -6.40 -10.63 -18.64
C SER A 31 -6.13 -9.14 -18.37
N ALA A 32 -7.09 -8.27 -18.73
CA ALA A 32 -7.10 -6.85 -18.42
C ALA A 32 -8.51 -6.31 -18.48
N ALA A 33 -8.81 -5.33 -17.61
CA ALA A 33 -10.05 -4.56 -17.75
C ALA A 33 -9.91 -3.59 -18.94
N ASN A 34 -10.98 -3.49 -19.73
CA ASN A 34 -11.09 -2.49 -20.79
C ASN A 34 -12.38 -1.67 -20.54
N PRO A 35 -12.33 -0.71 -19.62
CA PRO A 35 -13.49 0.12 -19.35
C PRO A 35 -13.87 0.92 -20.60
N GLY A 36 -15.16 1.02 -20.86
CA GLY A 36 -15.75 1.78 -21.96
C GLY A 36 -16.86 2.71 -21.46
N ASP A 37 -17.53 3.39 -22.38
CA ASP A 37 -18.60 4.35 -22.08
C ASP A 37 -19.75 3.74 -21.25
N ASP A 38 -19.96 2.44 -21.38
CA ASP A 38 -21.01 1.69 -20.64
C ASP A 38 -20.53 1.13 -19.29
N THR A 39 -19.27 1.37 -18.92
CA THR A 39 -18.76 0.92 -17.62
C THR A 39 -19.40 1.75 -16.51
N PRO A 40 -20.06 1.12 -15.51
CA PRO A 40 -20.64 1.88 -14.40
C PRO A 40 -19.56 2.58 -13.59
N ALA A 41 -19.92 3.68 -12.94
CA ALA A 41 -18.99 4.33 -12.02
C ALA A 41 -18.68 3.40 -10.84
N LEU A 42 -17.43 3.41 -10.34
CA LEU A 42 -17.03 2.57 -9.21
C LEU A 42 -17.94 2.80 -7.99
N ALA A 43 -18.36 4.03 -7.74
CA ALA A 43 -19.25 4.39 -6.64
C ALA A 43 -20.65 3.75 -6.73
N ASP A 44 -21.07 3.34 -7.95
CA ASP A 44 -22.34 2.65 -8.14
C ASP A 44 -22.26 1.14 -7.86
N LEU A 45 -21.05 0.61 -7.80
CA LEU A 45 -20.77 -0.83 -7.60
C LEU A 45 -20.35 -1.18 -6.18
N ILE A 46 -19.87 -0.22 -5.41
CA ILE A 46 -19.39 -0.43 -4.05
C ILE A 46 -20.14 0.46 -3.06
N ASP A 47 -20.22 0.01 -1.82
CA ASP A 47 -20.67 0.86 -0.71
C ASP A 47 -19.43 1.54 -0.09
N PRO A 48 -19.27 2.87 -0.25
CA PRO A 48 -18.10 3.58 0.28
C PRO A 48 -18.03 3.59 1.82
N ASP A 49 -19.16 3.36 2.49
CA ASP A 49 -19.25 3.32 3.96
C ASP A 49 -19.07 1.90 4.53
N ALA A 50 -18.95 0.88 3.66
CA ALA A 50 -18.75 -0.49 4.08
C ALA A 50 -17.40 -0.67 4.80
N GLN A 51 -17.44 -1.35 5.94
CA GLN A 51 -16.21 -1.74 6.63
C GLN A 51 -15.52 -2.86 5.84
N LEU A 52 -14.25 -2.65 5.52
CA LEU A 52 -13.45 -3.69 4.86
C LEU A 52 -13.08 -4.78 5.87
N ASP A 53 -13.32 -6.02 5.52
CA ASP A 53 -12.78 -7.19 6.22
C ASP A 53 -11.34 -7.43 5.71
N ILE A 54 -10.36 -7.08 6.54
CA ILE A 54 -8.95 -7.12 6.17
C ILE A 54 -8.25 -8.23 6.94
N THR A 55 -7.76 -9.24 6.23
CA THR A 55 -6.93 -10.29 6.80
C THR A 55 -5.47 -10.10 6.37
N VAL A 56 -4.57 -10.04 7.35
CA VAL A 56 -3.11 -9.98 7.11
C VAL A 56 -2.55 -11.40 7.19
N HIS A 57 -2.03 -11.88 6.07
CA HIS A 57 -1.45 -13.21 5.95
C HIS A 57 0.08 -13.16 6.09
N GLN A 58 0.66 -14.18 6.71
CA GLN A 58 2.13 -14.32 6.88
C GLN A 58 2.79 -15.06 5.70
N SER A 59 1.99 -15.60 4.77
CA SER A 59 2.45 -16.33 3.60
C SER A 59 1.41 -16.23 2.49
N PHE A 60 1.76 -16.63 1.29
CA PHE A 60 0.84 -16.76 0.15
C PHE A 60 0.10 -18.10 0.11
N ASN A 61 0.21 -18.95 1.14
CA ASN A 61 -0.47 -20.25 1.18
C ASN A 61 -1.99 -20.13 1.11
N TRP A 62 -2.56 -18.98 1.50
CA TRP A 62 -3.99 -18.69 1.39
C TRP A 62 -4.52 -18.63 -0.07
N TRP A 63 -3.62 -18.58 -1.07
CA TRP A 63 -4.01 -18.70 -2.47
C TRP A 63 -4.47 -20.12 -2.83
N ILE A 64 -4.07 -21.13 -2.04
CA ILE A 64 -4.46 -22.50 -2.22
C ILE A 64 -5.68 -22.76 -1.32
N PRO A 65 -6.85 -23.12 -1.88
CA PRO A 65 -8.03 -23.46 -1.07
C PRO A 65 -7.74 -24.61 -0.11
N GLU A 66 -8.33 -24.55 1.09
CA GLU A 66 -8.17 -25.63 2.08
C GLU A 66 -8.60 -26.99 1.53
N GLY A 67 -7.80 -28.02 1.82
CA GLY A 67 -8.07 -29.40 1.39
C GLY A 67 -7.79 -29.70 -0.06
N ILE A 68 -7.26 -28.74 -0.84
CA ILE A 68 -6.83 -28.95 -2.22
C ILE A 68 -5.32 -29.12 -2.28
N GLU A 69 -4.84 -30.22 -2.86
CA GLU A 69 -3.44 -30.38 -3.21
C GLU A 69 -3.18 -29.62 -4.53
N PRO A 70 -2.32 -28.60 -4.51
CA PRO A 70 -2.07 -27.80 -5.71
C PRO A 70 -1.25 -28.60 -6.74
N ALA A 71 -1.44 -28.29 -8.02
CA ALA A 71 -0.54 -28.78 -9.06
C ALA A 71 0.91 -28.34 -8.78
N PRO A 72 1.92 -29.14 -9.20
CA PRO A 72 3.35 -28.85 -8.88
C PRO A 72 3.80 -27.44 -9.29
N GLU A 73 3.31 -26.91 -10.39
CA GLU A 73 3.63 -25.57 -10.89
C GLU A 73 3.05 -24.48 -9.97
N VAL A 74 1.84 -24.69 -9.48
CA VAL A 74 1.18 -23.77 -8.54
C VAL A 74 1.92 -23.80 -7.19
N ALA A 75 2.25 -25.01 -6.69
CA ALA A 75 3.02 -25.16 -5.47
C ALA A 75 4.38 -24.45 -5.56
N ALA A 76 5.11 -24.63 -6.66
CA ALA A 76 6.37 -23.95 -6.90
C ALA A 76 6.24 -22.42 -6.97
N THR A 77 5.17 -21.92 -7.59
CA THR A 77 4.88 -20.47 -7.66
C THR A 77 4.63 -19.90 -6.27
N VAL A 78 3.81 -20.57 -5.45
CA VAL A 78 3.52 -20.13 -4.07
C VAL A 78 4.78 -20.20 -3.20
N GLN A 79 5.58 -21.27 -3.34
CA GLN A 79 6.87 -21.38 -2.64
C GLN A 79 7.79 -20.22 -3.00
N HIS A 80 7.97 -19.93 -4.29
CA HIS A 80 8.80 -18.81 -4.73
C HIS A 80 8.28 -17.47 -4.22
N ALA A 81 6.97 -17.24 -4.24
CA ALA A 81 6.37 -16.05 -3.66
C ALA A 81 6.68 -15.92 -2.16
N ASN A 82 6.60 -17.02 -1.40
CA ASN A 82 6.92 -17.04 0.03
C ASN A 82 8.39 -16.71 0.30
N GLU A 83 9.32 -17.17 -0.56
CA GLU A 83 10.75 -16.90 -0.43
C GLU A 83 11.09 -15.41 -0.64
N THR A 84 10.22 -14.65 -1.30
CA THR A 84 10.39 -13.21 -1.52
C THR A 84 9.78 -12.33 -0.44
N ILE A 85 9.07 -12.91 0.54
CA ILE A 85 8.48 -12.16 1.65
C ILE A 85 9.58 -11.58 2.52
N MET A 86 9.59 -10.27 2.67
CA MET A 86 10.39 -9.59 3.68
C MET A 86 9.63 -9.56 5.01
N PRO A 87 10.27 -9.89 6.14
CA PRO A 87 9.65 -9.72 7.46
C PRO A 87 9.10 -8.32 7.62
N SER A 88 7.82 -8.23 7.98
CA SER A 88 7.12 -6.96 8.06
C SER A 88 6.22 -6.91 9.28
N ALA A 89 6.11 -5.74 9.89
CA ALA A 89 5.21 -5.48 11.00
C ALA A 89 4.47 -4.15 10.78
N ARG A 90 3.17 -4.14 11.05
CA ARG A 90 2.42 -2.88 11.05
C ARG A 90 2.82 -2.08 12.28
N VAL A 91 3.16 -0.81 12.10
CA VAL A 91 3.40 0.11 13.21
C VAL A 91 2.08 0.79 13.56
N ASN A 92 1.58 0.52 14.77
CA ASN A 92 0.35 1.12 15.27
C ASN A 92 0.71 2.40 16.02
N ALA A 93 0.19 3.53 15.55
CA ALA A 93 0.40 4.84 16.15
C ALA A 93 -0.84 5.71 15.94
N ASP A 94 -1.14 6.60 16.89
CA ASP A 94 -2.31 7.46 16.81
C ASP A 94 -2.23 8.40 15.59
N GLY A 95 -3.31 8.43 14.81
CA GLY A 95 -3.38 9.23 13.57
C GLY A 95 -2.55 8.69 12.41
N VAL A 96 -1.88 7.54 12.58
CA VAL A 96 -1.06 6.93 11.54
C VAL A 96 -1.75 5.69 10.97
N VAL A 97 -2.07 5.75 9.69
CA VAL A 97 -2.69 4.63 8.96
C VAL A 97 -1.66 4.03 8.01
N ALA A 98 -1.64 2.69 7.92
CA ALA A 98 -0.87 1.94 6.93
C ALA A 98 0.64 2.24 6.90
N ALA A 99 1.27 2.40 8.07
CA ALA A 99 2.72 2.42 8.21
C ALA A 99 3.24 1.01 8.52
N TRP A 100 4.23 0.56 7.72
CA TRP A 100 4.77 -0.78 7.80
C TRP A 100 6.28 -0.74 7.99
N TRP A 101 6.76 -1.34 9.06
CA TRP A 101 8.17 -1.67 9.22
C TRP A 101 8.50 -2.91 8.37
N VAL A 102 9.64 -2.89 7.69
CA VAL A 102 10.09 -3.97 6.80
C VAL A 102 11.56 -4.22 7.03
N ASP A 103 11.94 -5.46 7.32
CA ASP A 103 13.35 -5.88 7.32
C ASP A 103 13.78 -6.20 5.87
N ALA A 104 14.61 -5.36 5.31
CA ALA A 104 15.18 -5.54 3.97
C ALA A 104 16.57 -6.17 3.99
N GLY A 105 16.98 -6.78 5.10
CA GLY A 105 18.25 -7.47 5.28
C GLY A 105 19.38 -6.55 5.78
N GLU A 106 19.92 -5.67 4.96
CA GLU A 106 20.98 -4.74 5.40
C GLU A 106 20.46 -3.56 6.22
N LYS A 107 19.20 -3.18 5.99
CA LYS A 107 18.51 -2.07 6.66
C LYS A 107 17.07 -2.45 6.96
N ALA A 108 16.48 -1.79 7.93
CA ALA A 108 15.03 -1.75 8.07
C ALA A 108 14.47 -0.48 7.42
N HIS A 109 13.21 -0.52 7.05
CA HIS A 109 12.48 0.61 6.48
C HIS A 109 11.12 0.77 7.12
N ILE A 110 10.66 2.02 7.27
CA ILE A 110 9.23 2.32 7.29
C ILE A 110 8.79 2.61 5.87
N ARG A 111 7.72 1.94 5.43
CA ARG A 111 6.95 2.23 4.22
C ARG A 111 5.58 2.72 4.66
N TRP A 112 5.29 3.99 4.42
CA TRP A 112 4.07 4.60 4.92
C TRP A 112 3.15 4.95 3.76
N VAL A 113 2.09 4.17 3.56
CA VAL A 113 1.09 4.44 2.51
C VAL A 113 0.25 5.64 2.92
N ARG A 114 0.22 6.66 2.06
CA ARG A 114 -0.50 7.92 2.30
C ARG A 114 -1.68 8.06 1.31
N PRO A 115 -2.87 8.49 1.81
CA PRO A 115 -4.06 8.61 0.98
C PRO A 115 -4.18 9.93 0.22
N GLU A 116 -3.32 10.92 0.51
CA GLU A 116 -3.38 12.25 -0.08
C GLU A 116 -3.03 12.22 -1.57
N ASP A 117 -3.49 13.25 -2.27
CA ASP A 117 -3.04 13.53 -3.62
C ASP A 117 -1.51 13.60 -3.70
N GLU A 118 -0.94 13.00 -4.75
CA GLU A 118 0.51 12.86 -4.89
C GLU A 118 1.24 14.21 -4.90
N ASP A 119 0.74 15.18 -5.67
CA ASP A 119 1.41 16.47 -5.82
C ASP A 119 1.35 17.25 -4.50
N GLN A 120 0.22 17.20 -3.80
CA GLN A 120 0.07 17.82 -2.49
C GLN A 120 1.00 17.18 -1.45
N LEU A 121 1.07 15.85 -1.41
CA LEU A 121 1.95 15.13 -0.50
C LEU A 121 3.43 15.39 -0.82
N MET A 122 3.81 15.41 -2.09
CA MET A 122 5.19 15.73 -2.50
C MET A 122 5.60 17.13 -2.08
N LEU A 123 4.71 18.13 -2.20
CA LEU A 123 4.94 19.48 -1.71
C LEU A 123 5.08 19.52 -0.18
N ALA A 124 4.23 18.82 0.55
CA ALA A 124 4.31 18.72 2.00
C ALA A 124 5.63 18.08 2.46
N LEU A 125 6.04 16.97 1.83
CA LEU A 125 7.33 16.32 2.08
C LEU A 125 8.50 17.27 1.82
N ALA A 126 8.46 18.04 0.72
CA ALA A 126 9.49 19.01 0.38
C ALA A 126 9.58 20.16 1.43
N ARG A 127 8.44 20.65 1.91
CA ARG A 127 8.39 21.68 2.97
C ARG A 127 9.00 21.16 4.27
N VAL A 128 8.61 19.99 4.73
CA VAL A 128 9.17 19.36 5.94
C VAL A 128 10.65 19.03 5.76
N HIS A 129 11.06 18.62 4.55
CA HIS A 129 12.49 18.40 4.26
C HIS A 129 13.30 19.70 4.34
N ALA A 130 12.76 20.83 3.89
CA ALA A 130 13.43 22.12 3.89
C ALA A 130 13.74 22.64 5.32
N THR A 131 12.96 22.22 6.33
CA THR A 131 13.23 22.53 7.75
C THR A 131 14.20 21.55 8.41
N GLY A 132 14.54 20.46 7.73
CA GLY A 132 15.38 19.41 8.29
C GLY A 132 14.62 18.36 9.11
N ASP A 133 13.30 18.45 9.16
CA ASP A 133 12.46 17.67 10.07
C ASP A 133 11.84 16.40 9.41
N LEU A 134 12.25 16.06 8.15
CA LEU A 134 11.75 14.89 7.43
C LEU A 134 12.46 13.62 7.91
N HIS A 135 12.21 13.26 9.15
CA HIS A 135 12.74 12.06 9.81
C HIS A 135 11.79 11.55 10.91
N LEU A 136 12.00 10.32 11.36
CA LEU A 136 11.27 9.67 12.45
C LEU A 136 12.02 9.72 13.81
N GLY A 137 13.07 10.53 13.89
CA GLY A 137 13.96 10.61 15.04
C GLY A 137 15.36 10.06 14.74
N GLU A 138 16.17 9.93 15.80
CA GLU A 138 17.54 9.45 15.71
C GLU A 138 17.61 8.03 15.15
N GLY A 139 18.49 7.78 14.18
CA GLY A 139 18.61 6.49 13.50
C GLY A 139 17.65 6.32 12.33
N SER A 140 16.93 7.38 11.93
CA SER A 140 16.08 7.35 10.74
C SER A 140 16.49 8.38 9.71
N ARG A 141 16.20 8.10 8.44
CA ARG A 141 16.47 9.01 7.33
C ARG A 141 15.45 8.80 6.22
N PHE A 142 14.91 9.88 5.67
CA PHE A 142 14.11 9.79 4.46
C PHE A 142 14.94 9.22 3.30
N ALA A 143 14.48 8.12 2.72
CA ALA A 143 15.16 7.42 1.64
C ALA A 143 14.57 7.74 0.25
N GLY A 144 13.38 8.30 0.22
CA GLY A 144 12.64 8.60 -1.00
C GLY A 144 11.19 8.14 -0.90
N SER A 145 10.53 8.03 -2.04
CA SER A 145 9.17 7.52 -2.13
C SER A 145 8.97 6.70 -3.39
N PHE A 146 8.00 5.82 -3.39
CA PHE A 146 7.54 5.11 -4.57
C PHE A 146 6.01 5.17 -4.69
N ARG A 147 5.49 4.79 -5.84
CA ARG A 147 4.06 4.74 -6.12
C ARG A 147 3.57 3.30 -6.11
N THR A 148 2.42 3.08 -5.53
CA THR A 148 1.72 1.80 -5.62
C THR A 148 0.22 2.03 -5.61
N GLN A 149 -0.50 1.42 -6.53
CA GLN A 149 -1.97 1.50 -6.63
C GLN A 149 -2.51 2.94 -6.62
N GLY A 150 -1.83 3.87 -7.29
CA GLY A 150 -2.22 5.28 -7.31
C GLY A 150 -1.90 6.08 -6.05
N LEU A 151 -1.18 5.49 -5.08
CA LEU A 151 -0.82 6.13 -3.82
C LEU A 151 0.69 6.34 -3.73
N LEU A 152 1.09 7.43 -3.08
CA LEU A 152 2.49 7.70 -2.77
C LEU A 152 2.87 7.03 -1.45
N VAL A 153 4.04 6.40 -1.43
CA VAL A 153 4.58 5.71 -0.26
C VAL A 153 5.94 6.29 0.10
N PRO A 154 6.03 7.24 1.02
CA PRO A 154 7.30 7.66 1.62
C PRO A 154 8.00 6.51 2.32
N VAL A 155 9.33 6.46 2.16
CA VAL A 155 10.20 5.43 2.73
C VAL A 155 11.25 6.06 3.62
N PHE A 156 11.45 5.51 4.80
CA PHE A 156 12.47 5.94 5.75
C PHE A 156 13.41 4.77 6.04
N ASP A 157 14.70 4.94 5.80
CA ASP A 157 15.75 4.05 6.30
C ASP A 157 15.77 4.13 7.82
N LEU A 158 15.94 3.01 8.48
CA LEU A 158 15.89 2.88 9.92
C LEU A 158 17.10 2.12 10.46
N ASP A 159 17.42 2.39 11.71
CA ASP A 159 18.26 1.52 12.52
C ASP A 159 17.56 0.17 12.73
N ARG A 160 18.16 -0.89 12.24
CA ARG A 160 17.62 -2.25 12.28
C ARG A 160 17.54 -2.83 13.70
N GLU A 161 18.40 -2.35 14.61
CA GLU A 161 18.46 -2.84 15.99
C GLU A 161 17.24 -2.42 16.83
N LYS A 162 16.50 -1.40 16.35
CA LYS A 162 15.30 -0.91 17.03
C LYS A 162 14.07 -1.72 16.66
N HIS A 163 13.24 -2.00 17.68
CA HIS A 163 11.96 -2.68 17.48
C HIS A 163 10.99 -1.80 16.66
N PRO A 164 10.13 -2.39 15.81
CA PRO A 164 9.13 -1.61 15.02
C PRO A 164 8.33 -0.59 15.83
N ASP A 165 7.90 -0.93 17.04
CA ASP A 165 7.08 -0.05 17.89
C ASP A 165 7.83 1.19 18.41
N GLU A 166 9.15 1.17 18.42
CA GLU A 166 9.96 2.32 18.85
C GLU A 166 9.86 3.50 17.87
N TRP A 167 9.40 3.23 16.64
CA TRP A 167 9.21 4.27 15.62
C TRP A 167 7.85 4.97 15.68
N ALA A 168 6.90 4.44 16.49
CA ALA A 168 5.56 5.00 16.60
C ALA A 168 5.54 6.48 17.03
N PRO A 169 6.31 6.93 18.05
CA PRO A 169 6.33 8.36 18.42
C PRO A 169 6.86 9.27 17.30
N GLY A 170 7.86 8.80 16.56
CA GLY A 170 8.42 9.52 15.41
C GLY A 170 7.43 9.65 14.26
N LEU A 171 6.65 8.60 13.99
CA LEU A 171 5.57 8.63 13.00
C LEU A 171 4.47 9.62 13.38
N VAL A 172 4.03 9.64 14.64
CA VAL A 172 3.04 10.62 15.13
C VAL A 172 3.55 12.05 14.96
N ALA A 173 4.81 12.29 15.34
CA ALA A 173 5.40 13.62 15.20
C ALA A 173 5.54 14.05 13.74
N LEU A 174 5.90 13.13 12.84
CA LEU A 174 5.98 13.42 11.41
C LEU A 174 4.59 13.59 10.79
N ALA A 175 3.58 12.81 11.21
CA ALA A 175 2.20 12.98 10.77
C ALA A 175 1.72 14.42 11.03
N ALA A 176 1.89 14.92 12.25
CA ALA A 176 1.51 16.29 12.60
C ALA A 176 2.22 17.35 11.73
N ARG A 177 3.53 17.20 11.46
CA ARG A 177 4.26 18.11 10.56
C ARG A 177 3.75 18.07 9.12
N LEU A 178 3.42 16.88 8.63
CA LEU A 178 2.86 16.73 7.29
C LEU A 178 1.47 17.33 7.20
N ASP A 179 0.63 17.16 8.21
CA ASP A 179 -0.72 17.76 8.25
C ASP A 179 -0.63 19.29 8.26
N GLU A 180 0.29 19.88 9.03
CA GLU A 180 0.58 21.31 8.99
C GLU A 180 1.07 21.77 7.61
N ALA A 181 1.96 20.99 6.99
CA ALA A 181 2.51 21.31 5.67
C ALA A 181 1.46 21.16 4.54
N LEU A 182 0.53 20.21 4.65
CA LEU A 182 -0.59 20.03 3.72
C LEU A 182 -1.60 21.16 3.82
N ALA A 183 -1.79 21.74 5.00
CA ALA A 183 -2.71 22.86 5.21
C ALA A 183 -2.24 24.20 4.62
N VAL A 184 -1.01 24.25 4.08
CA VAL A 184 -0.46 25.48 3.48
C VAL A 184 -0.93 25.61 2.03
N ASP A 185 -1.77 26.59 1.73
CA ASP A 185 -2.33 26.88 0.39
C ASP A 185 -1.33 27.47 -0.63
N ALA A 186 -0.07 27.66 -0.24
CA ALA A 186 0.93 28.24 -1.15
C ALA A 186 1.87 27.17 -1.71
N PRO A 187 2.29 27.31 -2.97
CA PRO A 187 3.30 26.42 -3.57
C PRO A 187 4.67 26.57 -2.92
#